data_a2a8bb76785db36111ac8d8cc61e40c5
#
_entry.id   a2a8bb76785db36111ac8d8cc61e40c5
#
_cell.length_a   1.000
_cell.length_b   1.000
_cell.length_c   1.000
_cell.angle_alpha   90.00
_cell.angle_beta   90.00
_cell.angle_gamma   90.00
#
_symmetry.space_group_name_H-M   'P 1'
#
loop_
_entity.id
_entity.type
_entity.pdbx_description
1 polymer ?
#
loop_
_entity_poly.entity_id
_entity_poly.type
_entity_poly.pdbx_seq_one_letter_code
_entity_poly.pdbx_strand_id
1 'polypeptide(L)'
;MARTPTIRTSAIKTSTIRTFTVRISTILVMMALLCIGSGSAVAQSLNSGLRGPTPLNDEGPAPPMAPMRNTAEKEVRNYPEQPPVIPHSIDGYQVDMQGNKCLSCHARARIAESLAPMVSITHFMDRDGQFLASVSPRRFFCTQCHVPQHEVKAPVANDFVDIDTMLSRAAPGGRR
;
A
#
# COMPACT_ATOMS: atom_id res chain seq x y z
N MET A 1 96.03 -52.42 -6.66
CA MET A 1 94.93 -52.77 -5.76
C MET A 1 93.89 -51.64 -5.79
N ALA A 2 92.84 -51.78 -6.59
CA ALA A 2 91.74 -50.77 -6.73
C ALA A 2 90.55 -51.29 -5.99
N ARG A 3 90.00 -50.45 -5.04
CA ARG A 3 88.78 -50.75 -4.33
C ARG A 3 87.60 -50.04 -5.04
N THR A 4 86.64 -50.81 -5.51
CA THR A 4 85.40 -50.36 -6.06
C THR A 4 84.44 -49.89 -4.97
N PRO A 5 83.76 -48.75 -5.08
CA PRO A 5 82.78 -48.34 -4.10
C PRO A 5 81.45 -49.01 -4.40
N THR A 6 80.89 -49.66 -3.39
CA THR A 6 79.53 -50.24 -3.43
C THR A 6 78.46 -49.16 -3.25
N ILE A 7 77.65 -48.98 -4.23
CA ILE A 7 76.44 -48.06 -4.16
C ILE A 7 75.36 -48.80 -3.39
N ARG A 8 74.99 -48.25 -2.23
CA ARG A 8 73.84 -48.70 -1.44
C ARG A 8 72.56 -48.06 -1.97
N THR A 9 71.77 -48.78 -2.71
CA THR A 9 70.43 -48.36 -3.09
C THR A 9 69.48 -48.42 -1.89
N SER A 10 69.10 -47.26 -1.42
CA SER A 10 68.09 -47.14 -0.37
C SER A 10 66.73 -47.47 -0.96
N ALA A 11 66.09 -48.56 -0.52
CA ALA A 11 64.72 -48.89 -0.84
C ALA A 11 63.83 -47.89 -0.18
N ILE A 12 63.26 -46.96 -0.94
CA ILE A 12 62.25 -46.05 -0.52
C ILE A 12 60.98 -46.85 -0.20
N LYS A 13 60.57 -46.83 1.06
CA LYS A 13 59.45 -47.62 1.56
C LYS A 13 58.17 -47.26 0.79
N THR A 14 57.69 -48.18 -0.01
CA THR A 14 56.39 -48.12 -0.78
C THR A 14 55.18 -47.87 0.09
N SER A 15 55.26 -47.96 1.39
CA SER A 15 54.19 -47.71 2.38
C SER A 15 53.83 -46.23 2.47
N THR A 16 54.74 -45.28 2.32
CA THR A 16 54.50 -43.85 2.48
C THR A 16 53.75 -43.28 1.28
N ILE A 17 53.97 -43.83 0.09
CA ILE A 17 53.29 -43.38 -1.15
C ILE A 17 51.81 -43.80 -1.12
N ARG A 18 51.47 -44.99 -0.66
CA ARG A 18 50.09 -45.47 -0.56
C ARG A 18 49.23 -44.66 0.42
N THR A 19 49.78 -44.27 1.56
CA THR A 19 49.04 -43.45 2.54
C THR A 19 48.83 -42.02 2.04
N PHE A 20 49.75 -41.48 1.23
CA PHE A 20 49.61 -40.15 0.65
C PHE A 20 48.55 -40.11 -0.47
N THR A 21 48.52 -41.10 -1.34
CA THR A 21 47.49 -41.20 -2.42
C THR A 21 46.09 -41.44 -1.86
N VAL A 22 45.92 -42.23 -0.81
CA VAL A 22 44.61 -42.45 -0.15
C VAL A 22 44.12 -41.16 0.49
N ARG A 23 44.98 -40.38 1.14
CA ARG A 23 44.59 -39.09 1.76
C ARG A 23 44.18 -38.04 0.72
N ILE A 24 44.91 -37.95 -0.41
CA ILE A 24 44.54 -37.04 -1.50
C ILE A 24 43.21 -37.45 -2.14
N SER A 25 42.96 -38.73 -2.36
CA SER A 25 41.72 -39.25 -2.90
C SER A 25 40.52 -38.96 -1.99
N THR A 26 40.68 -39.12 -0.66
CA THR A 26 39.61 -38.79 0.29
C THR A 26 39.30 -37.28 0.36
N ILE A 27 40.31 -36.43 0.27
CA ILE A 27 40.11 -34.96 0.24
C ILE A 27 39.40 -34.53 -1.04
N LEU A 28 39.78 -35.10 -2.19
CA LEU A 28 39.12 -34.81 -3.46
C LEU A 28 37.65 -35.28 -3.48
N VAL A 29 37.36 -36.45 -2.92
CA VAL A 29 35.97 -36.95 -2.78
C VAL A 29 35.18 -36.10 -1.83
N MET A 30 35.72 -35.65 -0.69
CA MET A 30 35.03 -34.73 0.20
C MET A 30 34.78 -33.37 -0.45
N MET A 31 35.74 -32.83 -1.19
CA MET A 31 35.58 -31.59 -1.94
C MET A 31 34.51 -31.70 -3.03
N ALA A 32 34.46 -32.82 -3.75
CA ALA A 32 33.41 -33.09 -4.73
C ALA A 32 32.03 -33.22 -4.09
N LEU A 33 31.94 -33.87 -2.92
CA LEU A 33 30.69 -33.96 -2.15
C LEU A 33 30.23 -32.61 -1.62
N LEU A 34 31.13 -31.73 -1.20
CA LEU A 34 30.80 -30.35 -0.81
C LEU A 34 30.28 -29.51 -2.01
N CYS A 35 30.83 -29.71 -3.20
CA CYS A 35 30.34 -29.02 -4.42
C CYS A 35 28.97 -29.51 -4.88
N ILE A 36 28.63 -30.78 -4.66
CA ILE A 36 27.29 -31.33 -4.97
C ILE A 36 26.26 -30.85 -3.94
N GLY A 37 26.66 -30.59 -2.71
CA GLY A 37 25.80 -30.01 -1.65
C GLY A 37 25.52 -28.51 -1.80
N SER A 38 26.18 -27.81 -2.73
CA SER A 38 25.82 -26.48 -3.15
C SER A 38 24.58 -26.57 -4.04
N GLY A 39 23.48 -27.11 -3.45
CA GLY A 39 22.16 -27.02 -4.07
C GLY A 39 21.94 -25.58 -4.45
N SER A 40 21.65 -25.31 -5.72
CA SER A 40 21.19 -24.03 -6.19
C SER A 40 20.18 -23.51 -5.17
N ALA A 41 20.55 -22.49 -4.41
CA ALA A 41 19.56 -21.73 -3.67
C ALA A 41 18.62 -21.20 -4.76
N VAL A 42 17.57 -21.97 -5.02
CA VAL A 42 16.43 -21.46 -5.77
C VAL A 42 16.02 -20.29 -4.92
N ALA A 43 16.37 -19.08 -5.36
CA ALA A 43 15.84 -17.87 -4.81
C ALA A 43 14.33 -18.06 -4.89
N GLN A 44 13.74 -18.46 -3.78
CA GLN A 44 12.29 -18.53 -3.67
C GLN A 44 11.84 -17.14 -4.05
N SER A 45 11.19 -17.02 -5.19
CA SER A 45 10.59 -15.77 -5.59
C SER A 45 9.79 -15.35 -4.37
N LEU A 46 10.21 -14.27 -3.73
CA LEU A 46 9.42 -13.61 -2.71
C LEU A 46 8.15 -13.16 -3.43
N ASN A 47 7.24 -14.11 -3.56
CA ASN A 47 5.93 -13.86 -4.09
C ASN A 47 5.27 -12.96 -3.05
N SER A 48 5.44 -11.64 -3.23
CA SER A 48 4.77 -10.69 -2.36
C SER A 48 3.28 -10.97 -2.57
N GLY A 49 2.59 -11.42 -1.54
CA GLY A 49 1.16 -11.73 -1.61
C GLY A 49 0.30 -10.59 -2.14
N LEU A 50 0.87 -9.38 -2.20
CA LEU A 50 0.25 -8.18 -2.76
C LEU A 50 0.32 -8.12 -4.29
N ARG A 51 1.31 -8.78 -4.91
CA ARG A 51 1.53 -8.74 -6.36
C ARG A 51 1.12 -10.03 -7.08
N GLY A 52 0.82 -11.09 -6.33
CA GLY A 52 0.53 -12.40 -6.88
C GLY A 52 1.73 -13.03 -7.60
N PRO A 53 1.50 -13.83 -8.66
CA PRO A 53 2.55 -14.56 -9.36
C PRO A 53 3.36 -13.72 -10.35
N THR A 54 3.09 -12.42 -10.47
CA THR A 54 3.78 -11.55 -11.44
C THR A 54 5.23 -11.32 -11.02
N PRO A 55 6.23 -11.64 -11.86
CA PRO A 55 7.64 -11.38 -11.58
C PRO A 55 7.91 -9.90 -11.32
N LEU A 56 8.96 -9.59 -10.54
CA LEU A 56 9.29 -8.20 -10.19
C LEU A 56 9.73 -7.34 -11.38
N ASN A 57 10.24 -7.96 -12.41
CA ASN A 57 10.67 -7.32 -13.66
C ASN A 57 9.55 -7.16 -14.69
N ASP A 58 8.36 -7.70 -14.42
CA ASP A 58 7.21 -7.59 -15.31
C ASP A 58 6.16 -6.66 -14.72
N GLU A 59 5.57 -5.80 -15.54
CA GLU A 59 4.39 -5.04 -15.16
C GLU A 59 3.15 -5.91 -15.38
N GLY A 60 2.48 -6.24 -14.28
CA GLY A 60 1.17 -6.91 -14.38
C GLY A 60 0.13 -5.95 -14.98
N PRO A 61 -0.95 -6.48 -15.55
CA PRO A 61 -2.04 -5.63 -16.02
C PRO A 61 -2.60 -4.80 -14.87
N ALA A 62 -2.77 -3.50 -15.11
CA ALA A 62 -3.40 -2.63 -14.12
C ALA A 62 -4.81 -3.13 -13.80
N PRO A 63 -5.20 -3.27 -12.53
CA PRO A 63 -6.56 -3.62 -12.19
C PRO A 63 -7.54 -2.56 -12.71
N PRO A 64 -8.73 -2.94 -13.16
CA PRO A 64 -9.73 -1.96 -13.57
C PRO A 64 -10.09 -1.04 -12.40
N MET A 65 -10.22 0.25 -12.69
CA MET A 65 -10.67 1.21 -11.68
C MET A 65 -12.15 0.93 -11.37
N ALA A 66 -12.47 0.78 -10.09
CA ALA A 66 -13.86 0.58 -9.69
C ALA A 66 -14.68 1.83 -10.03
N PRO A 67 -15.96 1.70 -10.42
CA PRO A 67 -16.82 2.83 -10.73
C PRO A 67 -17.00 3.75 -9.50
N MET A 68 -17.18 5.03 -9.76
CA MET A 68 -17.48 5.99 -8.70
C MET A 68 -18.89 5.74 -8.18
N ARG A 69 -19.03 5.74 -6.86
CA ARG A 69 -20.34 5.63 -6.22
C ARG A 69 -21.17 6.85 -6.53
N ASN A 70 -22.43 6.65 -6.89
CA ASN A 70 -23.35 7.72 -7.21
C ASN A 70 -24.69 7.48 -6.50
N THR A 71 -24.72 7.82 -5.21
CA THR A 71 -25.90 7.73 -4.36
C THR A 71 -26.31 9.14 -3.90
N ALA A 72 -27.52 9.30 -3.40
CA ALA A 72 -27.95 10.54 -2.76
C ALA A 72 -27.81 10.49 -1.22
N GLU A 73 -27.36 9.37 -0.69
CA GLU A 73 -27.30 9.14 0.75
C GLU A 73 -25.97 9.60 1.33
N LYS A 74 -26.05 10.31 2.46
CA LYS A 74 -24.89 10.74 3.22
C LYS A 74 -24.21 9.52 3.85
N GLU A 75 -22.92 9.35 3.57
CA GLU A 75 -22.11 8.29 4.16
C GLU A 75 -21.79 8.59 5.64
N VAL A 76 -21.63 7.52 6.41
CA VAL A 76 -21.20 7.58 7.81
C VAL A 76 -19.71 7.90 7.88
N ARG A 77 -19.31 8.68 8.87
CA ARG A 77 -17.90 8.98 9.15
C ARG A 77 -17.17 7.73 9.65
N ASN A 78 -15.89 7.67 9.34
CA ASN A 78 -14.99 6.60 9.80
C ASN A 78 -14.12 7.02 10.99
N TYR A 79 -14.05 8.32 11.29
CA TYR A 79 -13.30 8.89 12.41
C TYR A 79 -13.88 10.26 12.80
N PRO A 80 -13.57 10.77 14.00
CA PRO A 80 -14.00 12.10 14.44
C PRO A 80 -13.53 13.18 13.44
N GLU A 81 -14.39 14.17 13.22
CA GLU A 81 -14.07 15.34 12.39
C GLU A 81 -13.76 15.04 10.91
N GLN A 82 -13.99 13.82 10.44
CA GLN A 82 -13.86 13.51 9.03
C GLN A 82 -14.73 14.46 8.21
N PRO A 83 -14.18 15.14 7.19
CA PRO A 83 -14.99 15.83 6.22
C PRO A 83 -15.97 14.84 5.57
N PRO A 84 -17.26 15.16 5.45
CA PRO A 84 -18.20 14.27 4.78
C PRO A 84 -17.70 13.88 3.40
N VAL A 85 -17.73 12.60 3.08
CA VAL A 85 -17.37 12.12 1.73
C VAL A 85 -18.45 12.51 0.73
N ILE A 86 -18.05 12.61 -0.53
CA ILE A 86 -18.98 12.96 -1.62
C ILE A 86 -19.73 11.69 -2.04
N PRO A 87 -21.07 11.63 -1.88
CA PRO A 87 -21.83 10.41 -2.18
C PRO A 87 -22.21 10.28 -3.65
N HIS A 88 -22.06 11.34 -4.45
CA HIS A 88 -22.44 11.38 -5.86
C HIS A 88 -21.22 11.53 -6.78
N SER A 89 -21.37 11.24 -8.07
CA SER A 89 -20.32 11.48 -9.05
C SER A 89 -20.01 12.97 -9.19
N ILE A 90 -18.72 13.25 -9.34
CA ILE A 90 -18.19 14.60 -9.62
C ILE A 90 -17.42 14.63 -10.95
N ASP A 91 -17.66 13.67 -11.81
CA ASP A 91 -17.00 13.61 -13.12
C ASP A 91 -17.30 14.88 -13.92
N GLY A 92 -16.25 15.50 -14.44
CA GLY A 92 -16.35 16.75 -15.18
C GLY A 92 -16.64 18.00 -14.32
N TYR A 93 -16.59 17.90 -12.97
CA TYR A 93 -16.76 19.09 -12.14
C TYR A 93 -15.51 19.94 -12.13
N GLN A 94 -15.66 21.19 -12.57
CA GLN A 94 -14.61 22.18 -12.49
C GLN A 94 -14.51 22.73 -11.06
N VAL A 95 -13.33 22.64 -10.47
CA VAL A 95 -12.99 23.24 -9.17
C VAL A 95 -11.59 23.84 -9.30
N ASP A 96 -11.51 25.09 -9.72
CA ASP A 96 -10.28 25.84 -9.95
C ASP A 96 -10.44 27.32 -9.54
N MET A 97 -9.45 28.13 -9.88
CA MET A 97 -9.46 29.56 -9.57
C MET A 97 -10.58 30.35 -10.28
N GLN A 98 -11.12 29.83 -11.37
CA GLN A 98 -12.13 30.49 -12.20
C GLN A 98 -13.54 30.04 -11.84
N GLY A 99 -13.71 28.88 -11.25
CA GLY A 99 -15.01 28.33 -10.94
C GLY A 99 -15.00 27.20 -9.92
N ASN A 100 -16.09 27.06 -9.22
CA ASN A 100 -16.31 25.98 -8.28
C ASN A 100 -17.71 25.39 -8.48
N LYS A 101 -17.77 24.28 -9.22
CA LYS A 101 -19.02 23.59 -9.53
C LYS A 101 -19.77 23.11 -8.29
N CYS A 102 -19.07 22.78 -7.20
CA CYS A 102 -19.71 22.36 -5.95
C CYS A 102 -20.61 23.47 -5.38
N LEU A 103 -20.16 24.71 -5.43
CA LEU A 103 -20.91 25.85 -4.94
C LEU A 103 -22.16 26.18 -5.77
N SER A 104 -22.26 25.69 -7.01
CA SER A 104 -23.49 25.88 -7.80
C SER A 104 -24.73 25.19 -7.19
N CYS A 105 -24.49 24.18 -6.32
CA CYS A 105 -25.56 23.49 -5.59
C CYS A 105 -25.46 23.70 -4.07
N HIS A 106 -24.24 23.69 -3.51
CA HIS A 106 -24.01 23.71 -2.07
C HIS A 106 -23.87 25.11 -1.45
N ALA A 107 -23.80 26.16 -2.27
CA ALA A 107 -23.81 27.54 -1.75
C ALA A 107 -25.11 27.88 -1.10
N ARG A 108 -25.07 28.71 -0.03
CA ARG A 108 -26.25 29.18 0.71
C ARG A 108 -27.37 29.70 -0.18
N ALA A 109 -27.03 30.43 -1.24
CA ALA A 109 -28.01 31.02 -2.17
C ALA A 109 -28.66 29.98 -3.11
N ARG A 110 -28.14 28.74 -3.17
CA ARG A 110 -28.58 27.73 -4.13
C ARG A 110 -29.31 26.55 -3.51
N ILE A 111 -29.20 26.36 -2.20
CA ILE A 111 -29.75 25.18 -1.51
C ILE A 111 -31.27 25.03 -1.65
N ALA A 112 -31.99 26.14 -1.78
CA ALA A 112 -33.45 26.11 -1.96
C ALA A 112 -33.86 25.50 -3.32
N GLU A 113 -33.01 25.64 -4.34
CA GLU A 113 -33.24 25.12 -5.69
C GLU A 113 -32.65 23.71 -5.85
N SER A 114 -31.43 23.52 -5.33
CA SER A 114 -30.67 22.28 -5.53
C SER A 114 -31.03 21.17 -4.53
N LEU A 115 -31.63 21.53 -3.40
CA LEU A 115 -31.91 20.67 -2.26
C LEU A 115 -30.63 20.01 -1.69
N ALA A 116 -29.46 20.51 -2.08
CA ALA A 116 -28.19 20.04 -1.58
C ALA A 116 -27.94 20.55 -0.15
N PRO A 117 -27.24 19.80 0.71
CA PRO A 117 -26.85 20.30 2.03
C PRO A 117 -25.93 21.52 1.89
N MET A 118 -26.24 22.55 2.68
CA MET A 118 -25.44 23.78 2.68
C MET A 118 -24.04 23.54 3.23
N VAL A 119 -23.04 24.21 2.65
CA VAL A 119 -21.70 24.33 3.21
C VAL A 119 -21.78 24.83 4.65
N SER A 120 -21.12 24.12 5.59
CA SER A 120 -21.17 24.47 7.01
C SER A 120 -20.56 25.84 7.29
N ILE A 121 -21.02 26.47 8.36
CA ILE A 121 -20.60 27.82 8.76
C ILE A 121 -19.08 27.93 8.95
N THR A 122 -18.41 26.86 9.36
CA THR A 122 -16.97 26.83 9.55
C THR A 122 -16.18 27.05 8.26
N HIS A 123 -16.80 26.85 7.09
CA HIS A 123 -16.16 27.13 5.79
C HIS A 123 -16.10 28.63 5.46
N PHE A 124 -16.84 29.44 6.18
CA PHE A 124 -16.83 30.90 6.06
C PHE A 124 -15.88 31.59 7.05
N MET A 125 -15.16 30.82 7.87
CA MET A 125 -14.23 31.38 8.85
C MET A 125 -12.83 31.52 8.26
N ASP A 126 -12.19 32.66 8.52
CA ASP A 126 -10.77 32.85 8.25
C ASP A 126 -9.88 32.21 9.33
N ARG A 127 -8.58 32.51 9.31
CA ARG A 127 -7.63 31.98 10.30
C ARG A 127 -7.77 32.59 11.68
N ASP A 128 -8.31 33.81 11.74
CA ASP A 128 -8.49 34.57 12.97
C ASP A 128 -9.87 34.31 13.59
N GLY A 129 -10.64 33.38 13.00
CA GLY A 129 -11.96 33.01 13.47
C GLY A 129 -13.06 33.99 13.07
N GLN A 130 -12.77 34.95 12.20
CA GLN A 130 -13.75 35.91 11.70
C GLN A 130 -14.62 35.29 10.61
N PHE A 131 -15.93 35.59 10.63
CA PHE A 131 -16.85 35.13 9.58
C PHE A 131 -16.79 36.04 8.35
N LEU A 132 -16.59 35.43 7.20
CA LEU A 132 -16.57 36.09 5.90
C LEU A 132 -17.94 36.00 5.24
N ALA A 133 -18.21 36.92 4.33
CA ALA A 133 -19.44 36.91 3.51
C ALA A 133 -19.48 35.75 2.49
N SER A 134 -18.32 35.24 2.09
CA SER A 134 -18.14 34.12 1.16
C SER A 134 -17.30 33.00 1.78
N VAL A 135 -17.28 31.84 1.12
CA VAL A 135 -16.42 30.73 1.53
C VAL A 135 -14.96 31.19 1.60
N SER A 136 -14.31 30.90 2.71
CA SER A 136 -12.91 31.26 2.95
C SER A 136 -12.00 30.69 1.85
N PRO A 137 -11.03 31.46 1.33
CA PRO A 137 -10.11 30.98 0.28
C PRO A 137 -9.45 29.62 0.59
N ARG A 138 -9.12 29.36 1.85
CA ARG A 138 -8.54 28.08 2.30
C ARG A 138 -9.52 26.90 2.25
N ARG A 139 -10.81 27.15 2.05
CA ARG A 139 -11.88 26.16 1.96
C ARG A 139 -12.54 26.11 0.58
N PHE A 140 -11.98 26.88 -0.36
CA PHE A 140 -12.55 26.99 -1.71
C PHE A 140 -12.40 25.73 -2.54
N PHE A 141 -11.27 25.03 -2.40
CA PHE A 141 -10.99 23.80 -3.15
C PHE A 141 -11.54 22.59 -2.40
N CYS A 142 -12.83 22.33 -2.60
CA CYS A 142 -13.60 21.33 -1.85
C CYS A 142 -12.98 19.93 -1.89
N THR A 143 -12.48 19.51 -3.05
CA THR A 143 -11.92 18.16 -3.28
C THR A 143 -10.59 17.91 -2.57
N GLN A 144 -9.97 18.92 -1.97
CA GLN A 144 -8.80 18.72 -1.12
C GLN A 144 -9.14 18.06 0.23
N CYS A 145 -10.39 18.16 0.67
CA CYS A 145 -10.87 17.58 1.92
C CYS A 145 -12.04 16.61 1.71
N HIS A 146 -12.92 16.90 0.76
CA HIS A 146 -14.04 16.05 0.43
C HIS A 146 -13.70 15.18 -0.78
N VAL A 147 -13.79 13.87 -0.62
CA VAL A 147 -13.42 12.92 -1.66
C VAL A 147 -14.61 12.07 -2.09
N PRO A 148 -14.72 11.74 -3.39
CA PRO A 148 -15.69 10.77 -3.87
C PRO A 148 -15.33 9.37 -3.38
N GLN A 149 -16.31 8.49 -3.37
CA GLN A 149 -16.13 7.09 -3.04
C GLN A 149 -16.27 6.22 -4.28
N HIS A 150 -15.57 5.10 -4.29
CA HIS A 150 -15.66 4.09 -5.33
C HIS A 150 -16.33 2.83 -4.77
N GLU A 151 -16.91 2.03 -5.66
CA GLU A 151 -17.56 0.76 -5.30
C GLU A 151 -16.53 -0.33 -5.02
N VAL A 152 -15.80 -0.19 -3.93
CA VAL A 152 -14.81 -1.15 -3.47
C VAL A 152 -15.18 -1.65 -2.09
N LYS A 153 -14.86 -2.92 -1.82
CA LYS A 153 -15.00 -3.48 -0.48
C LYS A 153 -13.89 -2.95 0.41
N ALA A 154 -14.25 -2.29 1.50
CA ALA A 154 -13.28 -1.89 2.51
C ALA A 154 -12.58 -3.11 3.11
N PRO A 155 -11.24 -3.08 3.26
CA PRO A 155 -10.48 -4.18 3.85
C PRO A 155 -10.82 -4.40 5.34
N VAL A 156 -11.23 -3.34 6.03
CA VAL A 156 -11.61 -3.35 7.44
C VAL A 156 -12.99 -2.70 7.59
N ALA A 157 -13.82 -3.27 8.45
CA ALA A 157 -15.11 -2.68 8.79
C ALA A 157 -14.93 -1.39 9.61
N ASN A 158 -15.90 -0.47 9.47
CA ASN A 158 -15.93 0.76 10.25
C ASN A 158 -16.85 0.59 11.47
N ASP A 159 -16.28 0.64 12.66
CA ASP A 159 -17.00 0.57 13.94
C ASP A 159 -17.25 1.95 14.56
N PHE A 160 -16.76 3.01 13.94
CA PHE A 160 -16.92 4.36 14.47
C PHE A 160 -18.36 4.83 14.36
N VAL A 161 -18.87 5.39 15.46
CA VAL A 161 -20.18 6.06 15.52
C VAL A 161 -19.96 7.51 15.92
N ASP A 162 -20.29 8.44 15.04
CA ASP A 162 -20.15 9.86 15.35
C ASP A 162 -21.19 10.34 16.39
N ILE A 163 -20.87 11.45 17.04
CA ILE A 163 -21.71 12.01 18.12
C ILE A 163 -23.12 12.37 17.65
N ASP A 164 -23.26 12.87 16.44
CA ASP A 164 -24.58 13.26 15.89
C ASP A 164 -25.47 12.02 15.70
N THR A 165 -24.88 10.94 15.23
CA THR A 165 -25.54 9.64 15.12
C THR A 165 -25.92 9.07 16.49
N MET A 166 -25.05 9.19 17.49
CA MET A 166 -25.34 8.75 18.86
C MET A 166 -26.49 9.56 19.47
N LEU A 167 -26.44 10.87 19.33
CA LEU A 167 -27.49 11.77 19.84
C LEU A 167 -28.84 11.54 19.15
N SER A 168 -28.83 11.32 17.83
CA SER A 168 -30.08 11.02 17.09
C SER A 168 -30.73 9.70 17.53
N ARG A 169 -29.92 8.69 17.90
CA ARG A 169 -30.40 7.41 18.43
C ARG A 169 -30.91 7.52 19.87
N ALA A 170 -30.34 8.43 20.66
CA ALA A 170 -30.73 8.66 22.04
C ALA A 170 -31.99 9.57 22.17
N ALA A 171 -32.35 10.30 21.12
CA ALA A 171 -33.52 11.17 21.14
C ALA A 171 -34.83 10.35 21.26
N PRO A 172 -35.81 10.77 22.07
CA PRO A 172 -37.09 10.12 22.16
C PRO A 172 -37.79 10.13 20.78
N GLY A 173 -37.97 8.94 20.18
CA GLY A 173 -38.53 8.80 18.83
C GLY A 173 -37.51 8.58 17.71
N GLY A 174 -36.22 8.49 18.04
CA GLY A 174 -35.19 8.08 17.09
C GLY A 174 -35.47 6.71 16.49
N ARG A 175 -35.55 6.62 15.16
CA ARG A 175 -35.75 5.35 14.46
C ARG A 175 -34.50 4.44 14.71
N ARG A 176 -34.76 3.22 15.13
CA ARG A 176 -33.78 2.16 15.25
C ARG A 176 -33.37 1.65 13.87
#